data_a5a0c3d16cea555c70e0e759305fbb03
#
_entry.id   a5a0c3d16cea555c70e0e759305fbb03
#
_cell.length_a   1.000
_cell.length_b   1.000
_cell.length_c   1.000
_cell.angle_alpha   90.00
_cell.angle_beta   90.00
_cell.angle_gamma   90.00
#
_symmetry.space_group_name_H-M   'P 1'
#
loop_
_entity.id
_entity.type
_entity.pdbx_description
1 polymer ?
#
loop_
_entity_poly.entity_id
_entity_poly.type
_entity_poly.pdbx_seq_one_letter_code
_entity_poly.pdbx_strand_id
1 'polypeptide(L)'
;GNYTAHLEQKQLEREATQAAFERQQKEIATQQAYIDRFRASATRSTQAKSREKQLDKVERVKAPIESVAGPSFQFPPAPRSGAQVALIDNVTHSYGDKILFLGAELEVERGDRIAFVGPNGAGKSTLLRLVMGAETPDEGSARLGEHNVIAGYFEQNQAEALDLSKTVIDTMYEAVPDWTQTQVRSLLGSFCFSNDTVFKEVGKLSGGEKARLALALMLLTPCNLLVLDEPTNHLDIPAKQMLEDALMAYEGAALLVSHDRYFISRVANRIVELRDGELVMYRGDYNYYLEKKEEERAAAKEKELAAEREAKRKANKEKQKARDARRKKAA
;
A
#
# COMPACT_ATOMS: atom_id res chain seq x y z
N GLY A 1 -18.11 3.31 -6.72
CA GLY A 1 -16.96 3.56 -7.59
C GLY A 1 -15.69 3.18 -6.85
N ASN A 2 -14.89 2.35 -7.47
CA ASN A 2 -13.70 1.79 -6.84
C ASN A 2 -12.57 2.84 -6.92
N TYR A 3 -11.78 3.02 -5.87
CA TYR A 3 -10.64 3.94 -5.81
C TYR A 3 -9.68 3.76 -7.00
N THR A 4 -9.41 2.52 -7.39
CA THR A 4 -8.60 2.17 -8.56
C THR A 4 -9.19 2.76 -9.86
N ALA A 5 -10.49 2.63 -10.08
CA ALA A 5 -11.15 3.19 -11.25
C ALA A 5 -11.11 4.74 -11.26
N HIS A 6 -11.16 5.38 -10.09
CA HIS A 6 -11.01 6.83 -9.98
C HIS A 6 -9.59 7.31 -10.32
N LEU A 7 -8.57 6.57 -9.88
CA LEU A 7 -7.17 6.87 -10.22
C LEU A 7 -6.90 6.68 -11.73
N GLU A 8 -7.37 5.59 -12.31
CA GLU A 8 -7.25 5.32 -13.75
C GLU A 8 -7.96 6.41 -14.57
N GLN A 9 -9.18 6.78 -14.18
CA GLN A 9 -9.93 7.85 -14.84
C GLN A 9 -9.19 9.19 -14.73
N LYS A 10 -8.66 9.53 -13.56
CA LYS A 10 -7.89 10.76 -13.33
C LYS A 10 -6.59 10.78 -14.13
N GLN A 11 -5.94 9.63 -14.30
CA GLN A 11 -4.75 9.51 -15.13
C GLN A 11 -5.08 9.70 -16.62
N LEU A 12 -6.13 9.06 -17.12
CA LEU A 12 -6.61 9.25 -18.49
C LEU A 12 -7.03 10.68 -18.78
N GLU A 13 -7.72 11.35 -17.85
CA GLU A 13 -8.09 12.77 -17.98
C GLU A 13 -6.85 13.68 -18.03
N ARG A 14 -5.81 13.37 -17.24
CA ARG A 14 -4.54 14.10 -17.27
C ARG A 14 -3.81 13.94 -18.59
N GLU A 15 -3.67 12.70 -19.08
CA GLU A 15 -3.03 12.40 -20.37
C GLU A 15 -3.77 13.09 -21.51
N ALA A 16 -5.10 13.06 -21.50
CA ALA A 16 -5.92 13.75 -22.48
C ALA A 16 -5.73 15.27 -22.43
N THR A 17 -5.69 15.85 -21.22
CA THR A 17 -5.49 17.29 -21.03
C THR A 17 -4.08 17.73 -21.44
N GLN A 18 -3.06 16.92 -21.11
CA GLN A 18 -1.67 17.15 -21.52
C GLN A 18 -1.53 17.13 -23.06
N ALA A 19 -2.10 16.10 -23.70
CA ALA A 19 -2.07 15.97 -25.14
C ALA A 19 -2.80 17.13 -25.85
N ALA A 20 -3.94 17.59 -25.29
CA ALA A 20 -4.68 18.74 -25.79
C ALA A 20 -3.87 20.05 -25.65
N PHE A 21 -3.23 20.24 -24.50
CA PHE A 21 -2.37 21.40 -24.24
C PHE A 21 -1.17 21.44 -25.20
N GLU A 22 -0.44 20.33 -25.35
CA GLU A 22 0.71 20.26 -26.27
C GLU A 22 0.33 20.51 -27.72
N ARG A 23 -0.82 19.98 -28.16
CA ARG A 23 -1.35 20.21 -29.50
C ARG A 23 -1.67 21.68 -29.71
N GLN A 24 -2.36 22.33 -28.77
CA GLN A 24 -2.68 23.73 -28.84
C GLN A 24 -1.42 24.60 -28.81
N GLN A 25 -0.41 24.29 -27.98
CA GLN A 25 0.85 25.03 -27.94
C GLN A 25 1.60 24.97 -29.27
N LYS A 26 1.64 23.79 -29.91
CA LYS A 26 2.23 23.67 -31.27
C LYS A 26 1.49 24.50 -32.31
N GLU A 27 0.18 24.51 -32.25
CA GLU A 27 -0.64 25.33 -33.15
C GLU A 27 -0.43 26.83 -32.93
N ILE A 28 -0.44 27.29 -31.68
CA ILE A 28 -0.14 28.67 -31.30
C ILE A 28 1.25 29.07 -31.79
N ALA A 29 2.27 28.23 -31.54
CA ALA A 29 3.64 28.52 -31.99
C ALA A 29 3.73 28.65 -33.53
N THR A 30 3.04 27.78 -34.26
CA THR A 30 2.99 27.81 -35.72
C THR A 30 2.30 29.09 -36.24
N GLN A 31 1.19 29.50 -35.63
CA GLN A 31 0.47 30.72 -35.97
C GLN A 31 1.30 31.96 -35.65
N GLN A 32 1.97 31.96 -34.48
CA GLN A 32 2.83 33.06 -34.05
C GLN A 32 4.02 33.22 -35.02
N ALA A 33 4.69 32.13 -35.38
CA ALA A 33 5.78 32.18 -36.35
C ALA A 33 5.35 32.71 -37.72
N TYR A 34 4.11 32.38 -38.16
CA TYR A 34 3.55 32.97 -39.38
C TYR A 34 3.31 34.46 -39.24
N ILE A 35 2.71 34.92 -38.13
CA ILE A 35 2.45 36.34 -37.83
C ILE A 35 3.76 37.11 -37.83
N ASP A 36 4.78 36.65 -37.13
CA ASP A 36 6.08 37.30 -37.00
C ASP A 36 6.78 37.43 -38.37
N ARG A 37 6.71 36.36 -39.20
CA ARG A 37 7.33 36.35 -40.54
C ARG A 37 6.69 37.31 -41.51
N PHE A 38 5.37 37.51 -41.42
CA PHE A 38 4.62 38.32 -42.40
C PHE A 38 4.09 39.64 -41.88
N ARG A 39 4.39 40.01 -40.64
CA ARG A 39 3.93 41.26 -39.99
C ARG A 39 4.38 42.51 -40.75
N ALA A 40 5.61 42.49 -41.28
CA ALA A 40 6.20 43.62 -42.05
C ALA A 40 6.01 43.52 -43.58
N SER A 41 5.29 42.49 -44.08
CA SER A 41 5.10 42.27 -45.53
C SER A 41 4.03 43.20 -46.06
N ALA A 42 4.34 43.98 -47.15
CA ALA A 42 3.40 44.88 -47.79
C ALA A 42 2.10 44.20 -48.31
N THR A 43 2.20 42.93 -48.73
CA THR A 43 1.08 42.17 -49.33
C THR A 43 0.35 41.27 -48.36
N ARG A 44 1.01 40.80 -47.28
CA ARG A 44 0.45 39.80 -46.34
C ARG A 44 0.21 40.34 -44.93
N SER A 45 0.50 41.60 -44.64
CA SER A 45 0.31 42.21 -43.32
C SER A 45 -1.15 42.16 -42.84
N THR A 46 -2.11 42.34 -43.76
CA THR A 46 -3.56 42.29 -43.44
C THR A 46 -3.96 40.84 -42.99
N GLN A 47 -3.42 39.82 -43.65
CA GLN A 47 -3.66 38.43 -43.22
C GLN A 47 -2.98 38.10 -41.88
N ALA A 48 -1.78 38.62 -41.63
CA ALA A 48 -1.10 38.47 -40.37
C ALA A 48 -1.89 39.10 -39.21
N LYS A 49 -2.40 40.33 -39.39
CA LYS A 49 -3.29 41.00 -38.41
C LYS A 49 -4.60 40.26 -38.16
N SER A 50 -5.19 39.65 -39.20
CA SER A 50 -6.40 38.85 -39.04
C SER A 50 -6.15 37.61 -38.22
N ARG A 51 -5.02 36.91 -38.45
CA ARG A 51 -4.61 35.72 -37.64
C ARG A 51 -4.24 36.13 -36.22
N GLU A 52 -3.58 37.24 -36.01
CA GLU A 52 -3.29 37.77 -34.65
C GLU A 52 -4.59 37.96 -33.84
N LYS A 53 -5.61 38.61 -34.44
CA LYS A 53 -6.94 38.73 -33.81
C LYS A 53 -7.67 37.42 -33.57
N GLN A 54 -7.44 36.42 -34.42
CA GLN A 54 -7.99 35.06 -34.18
C GLN A 54 -7.26 34.35 -33.04
N LEU A 55 -5.93 34.47 -32.97
CA LEU A 55 -5.12 33.91 -31.93
C LEU A 55 -5.44 34.49 -30.54
N ASP A 56 -5.73 35.81 -30.50
CA ASP A 56 -6.14 36.49 -29.26
C ASP A 56 -7.50 36.02 -28.72
N LYS A 57 -8.35 35.46 -29.59
CA LYS A 57 -9.67 34.92 -29.22
C LYS A 57 -9.66 33.43 -28.86
N VAL A 58 -8.53 32.74 -29.08
CA VAL A 58 -8.43 31.32 -28.76
C VAL A 58 -8.43 31.14 -27.24
N GLU A 59 -9.42 30.44 -26.75
CA GLU A 59 -9.48 30.04 -25.35
C GLU A 59 -8.31 29.08 -25.05
N ARG A 60 -7.40 29.51 -24.20
CA ARG A 60 -6.20 28.74 -23.90
C ARG A 60 -6.55 27.58 -22.98
N VAL A 61 -6.24 26.36 -23.40
CA VAL A 61 -6.25 25.18 -22.56
C VAL A 61 -5.27 25.47 -21.42
N LYS A 62 -5.77 25.42 -20.19
CA LYS A 62 -4.88 25.57 -19.02
C LYS A 62 -3.90 24.40 -19.04
N ALA A 63 -2.61 24.71 -18.83
CA ALA A 63 -1.65 23.65 -18.57
C ALA A 63 -2.25 22.72 -17.52
N PRO A 64 -2.18 21.38 -17.71
CA PRO A 64 -2.51 20.49 -16.62
C PRO A 64 -1.73 21.02 -15.42
N ILE A 65 -2.42 21.25 -14.33
CA ILE A 65 -1.73 21.57 -13.07
C ILE A 65 -0.73 20.43 -12.93
N GLU A 66 0.56 20.70 -13.21
CA GLU A 66 1.60 19.82 -12.75
C GLU A 66 1.19 19.54 -11.32
N SER A 67 0.88 18.28 -11.03
CA SER A 67 0.74 17.92 -9.63
C SER A 67 2.03 18.49 -9.04
N VAL A 68 1.90 19.58 -8.28
CA VAL A 68 2.97 19.93 -7.35
C VAL A 68 3.40 18.60 -6.82
N ALA A 69 4.60 18.17 -7.20
CA ALA A 69 5.10 16.84 -6.88
C ALA A 69 4.69 16.64 -5.43
N GLY A 70 3.78 15.68 -5.20
CA GLY A 70 3.19 15.55 -3.89
C GLY A 70 4.35 15.52 -2.92
N PRO A 71 4.21 15.95 -1.70
CA PRO A 71 5.31 15.99 -0.76
C PRO A 71 6.09 14.69 -0.89
N SER A 72 7.35 14.76 -1.35
CA SER A 72 8.20 13.59 -1.50
C SER A 72 8.92 13.35 -0.19
N PHE A 73 8.70 12.20 0.40
CA PHE A 73 9.46 11.75 1.55
C PHE A 73 10.38 10.59 1.12
N GLN A 74 11.60 10.59 1.62
CA GLN A 74 12.51 9.45 1.51
C GLN A 74 12.95 9.05 2.90
N PHE A 75 12.95 7.74 3.18
CA PHE A 75 13.51 7.21 4.41
C PHE A 75 14.97 7.59 4.54
N PRO A 76 15.47 7.81 5.77
CA PRO A 76 16.91 7.82 6.01
C PRO A 76 17.55 6.55 5.44
N PRO A 77 18.80 6.61 4.94
CA PRO A 77 19.48 5.43 4.45
C PRO A 77 19.43 4.30 5.48
N ALA A 78 18.91 3.15 5.08
CA ALA A 78 18.77 1.99 5.97
C ALA A 78 20.17 1.48 6.37
N PRO A 79 20.49 1.36 7.66
CA PRO A 79 21.72 0.72 8.10
C PRO A 79 21.80 -0.70 7.56
N ARG A 80 22.98 -1.15 7.12
CA ARG A 80 23.12 -2.49 6.56
C ARG A 80 22.87 -3.56 7.63
N SER A 81 21.84 -4.38 7.45
CA SER A 81 21.57 -5.58 8.27
C SER A 81 22.29 -6.82 7.75
N GLY A 82 22.24 -7.91 8.51
CA GLY A 82 22.50 -9.26 8.00
C GLY A 82 21.58 -9.65 6.83
N ALA A 83 21.78 -10.82 6.25
CA ALA A 83 20.90 -11.36 5.21
C ALA A 83 19.53 -11.71 5.79
N GLN A 84 19.51 -12.41 6.93
CA GLN A 84 18.30 -12.73 7.68
C GLN A 84 17.96 -11.58 8.62
N VAL A 85 16.77 -11.04 8.49
CA VAL A 85 16.29 -9.87 9.25
C VAL A 85 15.32 -10.28 10.36
N ALA A 86 14.51 -11.31 10.13
CA ALA A 86 13.68 -11.92 11.14
C ALA A 86 13.48 -13.40 10.85
N LEU A 87 13.23 -14.19 11.89
CA LEU A 87 12.97 -15.62 11.82
C LEU A 87 11.79 -15.97 12.72
N ILE A 88 10.85 -16.71 12.17
CA ILE A 88 9.77 -17.39 12.88
C ILE A 88 10.04 -18.88 12.69
N ASP A 89 10.28 -19.59 13.77
CA ASP A 89 10.72 -20.98 13.76
C ASP A 89 9.78 -21.84 14.63
N ASN A 90 8.98 -22.66 13.95
CA ASN A 90 8.03 -23.62 14.55
C ASN A 90 7.12 -22.99 15.62
N VAL A 91 6.59 -21.79 15.35
CA VAL A 91 5.78 -21.01 16.30
C VAL A 91 4.38 -21.60 16.41
N THR A 92 4.02 -21.98 17.66
CA THR A 92 2.64 -22.25 18.05
C THR A 92 2.22 -21.16 19.04
N HIS A 93 1.02 -20.59 18.82
CA HIS A 93 0.50 -19.55 19.69
C HIS A 93 -1.03 -19.52 19.69
N SER A 94 -1.61 -19.28 20.87
CA SER A 94 -3.05 -19.32 21.10
C SER A 94 -3.52 -18.25 22.09
N TYR A 95 -4.76 -17.80 21.96
CA TYR A 95 -5.45 -17.01 22.98
C TYR A 95 -6.62 -17.81 23.55
N GLY A 96 -6.44 -18.36 24.74
CA GLY A 96 -7.40 -19.30 25.33
C GLY A 96 -7.61 -20.50 24.43
N ASP A 97 -8.85 -20.77 24.03
CA ASP A 97 -9.18 -21.92 23.16
C ASP A 97 -8.91 -21.66 21.66
N LYS A 98 -8.55 -20.43 21.31
CA LYS A 98 -8.33 -20.06 19.90
C LYS A 98 -6.88 -20.20 19.52
N ILE A 99 -6.56 -21.22 18.72
CA ILE A 99 -5.23 -21.37 18.11
C ILE A 99 -5.10 -20.38 16.96
N LEU A 100 -4.03 -19.58 16.98
CA LEU A 100 -3.68 -18.63 15.93
C LEU A 100 -2.61 -19.19 14.99
N PHE A 101 -1.61 -19.88 15.55
CA PHE A 101 -0.50 -20.48 14.81
C PHE A 101 -0.25 -21.89 15.32
N LEU A 102 0.08 -22.79 14.38
CA LEU A 102 0.44 -24.18 14.68
C LEU A 102 1.67 -24.57 13.86
N GLY A 103 2.84 -24.50 14.47
CA GLY A 103 4.10 -24.80 13.81
C GLY A 103 4.43 -23.81 12.67
N ALA A 104 4.14 -22.53 12.85
CA ALA A 104 4.36 -21.52 11.82
C ALA A 104 5.85 -21.27 11.59
N GLU A 105 6.26 -21.19 10.31
CA GLU A 105 7.64 -20.93 9.90
C GLU A 105 7.70 -19.81 8.86
N LEU A 106 8.61 -18.86 9.05
CA LEU A 106 8.87 -17.80 8.08
C LEU A 106 10.28 -17.25 8.27
N GLU A 107 11.02 -17.13 7.20
CA GLU A 107 12.27 -16.40 7.12
C GLU A 107 12.08 -15.11 6.35
N VAL A 108 12.54 -14.00 6.95
CA VAL A 108 12.50 -12.65 6.36
C VAL A 108 13.93 -12.25 6.01
N GLU A 109 14.15 -11.98 4.74
CA GLU A 109 15.44 -11.56 4.21
C GLU A 109 15.50 -10.04 4.01
N ARG A 110 16.70 -9.50 3.93
CA ARG A 110 16.89 -8.08 3.59
C ARG A 110 16.32 -7.76 2.21
N GLY A 111 15.54 -6.67 2.12
CA GLY A 111 14.86 -6.24 0.92
C GLY A 111 13.51 -6.92 0.68
N ASP A 112 13.12 -7.86 1.54
CA ASP A 112 11.76 -8.39 1.52
C ASP A 112 10.74 -7.32 1.92
N ARG A 113 9.69 -7.22 1.15
CA ARG A 113 8.48 -6.47 1.50
C ARG A 113 7.31 -7.43 1.55
N ILE A 114 7.09 -7.97 2.75
CA ILE A 114 6.10 -9.04 2.98
C ILE A 114 4.79 -8.43 3.44
N ALA A 115 3.71 -8.67 2.71
CA ALA A 115 2.38 -8.34 3.18
C ALA A 115 1.68 -9.59 3.74
N PHE A 116 1.21 -9.47 4.98
CA PHE A 116 0.40 -10.49 5.64
C PHE A 116 -1.06 -10.29 5.30
N VAL A 117 -1.67 -11.31 4.71
CA VAL A 117 -3.08 -11.32 4.33
C VAL A 117 -3.83 -12.43 5.04
N GLY A 118 -5.13 -12.25 5.25
CA GLY A 118 -5.96 -13.25 5.93
C GLY A 118 -7.20 -12.60 6.56
N PRO A 119 -8.15 -13.39 7.06
CA PRO A 119 -9.36 -12.89 7.69
C PRO A 119 -9.06 -12.07 8.96
N ASN A 120 -10.04 -11.27 9.39
CA ASN A 120 -9.93 -10.55 10.66
C ASN A 120 -9.82 -11.56 11.81
N GLY A 121 -8.91 -11.29 12.75
CA GLY A 121 -8.65 -12.18 13.87
C GLY A 121 -7.86 -13.46 13.52
N ALA A 122 -7.23 -13.54 12.34
CA ALA A 122 -6.31 -14.63 11.98
C ALA A 122 -4.94 -14.55 12.68
N GLY A 123 -4.66 -13.45 13.39
CA GLY A 123 -3.40 -13.30 14.12
C GLY A 123 -2.36 -12.42 13.41
N LYS A 124 -2.73 -11.64 12.38
CA LYS A 124 -1.77 -10.79 11.64
C LYS A 124 -0.97 -9.85 12.57
N SER A 125 -1.64 -9.04 13.38
CA SER A 125 -0.99 -8.14 14.33
C SER A 125 -0.24 -8.89 15.44
N THR A 126 -0.76 -10.05 15.87
CA THR A 126 -0.08 -10.92 16.85
C THR A 126 1.25 -11.42 16.28
N LEU A 127 1.28 -11.83 15.00
CA LEU A 127 2.51 -12.26 14.35
C LEU A 127 3.58 -11.15 14.35
N LEU A 128 3.16 -9.91 14.06
CA LEU A 128 4.06 -8.76 14.12
C LEU A 128 4.59 -8.52 15.54
N ARG A 129 3.72 -8.63 16.56
CA ARG A 129 4.14 -8.48 17.98
C ARG A 129 5.09 -9.61 18.43
N LEU A 130 4.87 -10.85 17.99
CA LEU A 130 5.78 -11.96 18.24
C LEU A 130 7.16 -11.70 17.63
N VAL A 131 7.23 -11.24 16.37
CA VAL A 131 8.50 -10.91 15.69
C VAL A 131 9.23 -9.76 16.41
N MET A 132 8.48 -8.78 16.91
CA MET A 132 9.04 -7.64 17.65
C MET A 132 9.41 -7.98 19.12
N GLY A 133 9.09 -9.19 19.58
CA GLY A 133 9.34 -9.61 20.96
C GLY A 133 8.41 -8.93 21.99
N ALA A 134 7.34 -8.28 21.54
CA ALA A 134 6.31 -7.70 22.39
C ALA A 134 5.40 -8.78 23.01
N GLU A 135 5.31 -9.93 22.36
CA GLU A 135 4.66 -11.14 22.86
C GLU A 135 5.60 -12.34 22.73
N THR A 136 5.39 -13.37 23.57
CA THR A 136 6.15 -14.62 23.53
C THR A 136 5.25 -15.72 22.96
N PRO A 137 5.71 -16.55 22.00
CA PRO A 137 4.92 -17.68 21.54
C PRO A 137 4.79 -18.76 22.63
N ASP A 138 3.75 -19.59 22.54
CA ASP A 138 3.56 -20.72 23.46
C ASP A 138 4.63 -21.80 23.21
N GLU A 139 4.99 -22.03 21.93
CA GLU A 139 6.07 -22.93 21.51
C GLU A 139 6.82 -22.34 20.32
N GLY A 140 8.06 -22.77 20.13
CA GLY A 140 8.94 -22.28 19.06
C GLY A 140 9.59 -20.94 19.39
N SER A 141 10.02 -20.20 18.37
CA SER A 141 10.63 -18.88 18.55
C SER A 141 10.31 -17.92 17.41
N ALA A 142 10.03 -16.67 17.75
CA ALA A 142 9.98 -15.56 16.81
C ALA A 142 11.00 -14.51 17.26
N ARG A 143 11.91 -14.11 16.37
CA ARG A 143 13.03 -13.23 16.74
C ARG A 143 13.52 -12.39 15.57
N LEU A 144 14.12 -11.28 15.88
CA LEU A 144 14.90 -10.49 14.92
C LEU A 144 16.21 -11.21 14.60
N GLY A 145 16.76 -10.92 13.41
CA GLY A 145 18.04 -11.46 12.99
C GLY A 145 19.20 -11.03 13.92
N GLU A 146 20.24 -11.82 13.99
CA GLU A 146 21.35 -11.64 14.95
C GLU A 146 22.28 -10.47 14.60
N HIS A 147 22.29 -10.02 13.32
CA HIS A 147 23.28 -9.08 12.83
C HIS A 147 22.67 -7.73 12.48
N ASN A 148 22.86 -6.75 13.37
CA ASN A 148 22.57 -5.33 13.17
C ASN A 148 21.14 -5.06 12.64
N VAL A 149 20.13 -5.73 13.18
CA VAL A 149 18.74 -5.44 12.86
C VAL A 149 18.23 -4.33 13.77
N ILE A 150 17.81 -3.23 13.15
CA ILE A 150 17.19 -2.09 13.81
C ILE A 150 15.75 -2.02 13.29
N ALA A 151 14.80 -2.40 14.14
CA ALA A 151 13.40 -2.46 13.78
C ALA A 151 12.67 -1.17 14.18
N GLY A 152 11.87 -0.64 13.26
CA GLY A 152 10.87 0.40 13.51
C GLY A 152 9.47 -0.24 13.47
N TYR A 153 8.68 -0.07 14.52
CA TYR A 153 7.33 -0.63 14.60
C TYR A 153 6.27 0.48 14.65
N PHE A 154 5.34 0.44 13.71
CA PHE A 154 4.16 1.28 13.67
C PHE A 154 2.94 0.44 14.03
N GLU A 155 2.48 0.58 15.26
CA GLU A 155 1.26 -0.04 15.75
C GLU A 155 0.01 0.76 15.36
N GLN A 156 -1.11 0.08 15.27
CA GLN A 156 -2.41 0.68 14.98
C GLN A 156 -2.79 1.82 15.96
N ASN A 157 -2.35 1.75 17.23
CA ASN A 157 -2.67 2.71 18.27
C ASN A 157 -1.52 3.70 18.58
N GLN A 158 -0.48 3.76 17.77
CA GLN A 158 0.69 4.60 18.06
C GLN A 158 0.38 6.10 18.14
N ALA A 159 -0.71 6.54 17.49
CA ALA A 159 -1.22 7.89 17.63
C ALA A 159 -1.68 8.25 19.06
N GLU A 160 -2.01 7.25 19.89
CA GLU A 160 -2.43 7.43 21.27
C GLU A 160 -1.25 7.65 22.23
N ALA A 161 -0.05 7.23 21.82
CA ALA A 161 1.18 7.39 22.60
C ALA A 161 1.80 8.80 22.49
N LEU A 162 1.26 9.65 21.62
CA LEU A 162 1.74 11.03 21.44
C LEU A 162 1.44 11.90 22.67
N ASP A 163 2.39 12.76 23.03
CA ASP A 163 2.18 13.76 24.08
C ASP A 163 1.20 14.84 23.59
N LEU A 164 -0.01 14.82 24.14
CA LEU A 164 -1.11 15.69 23.72
C LEU A 164 -0.90 17.16 24.10
N SER A 165 0.03 17.47 25.00
CA SER A 165 0.31 18.83 25.51
C SER A 165 1.28 19.58 24.62
N LYS A 166 2.08 18.90 23.81
CA LYS A 166 3.09 19.49 22.92
C LYS A 166 2.48 19.95 21.60
N THR A 167 3.15 20.87 20.94
CA THR A 167 2.82 21.22 19.56
C THR A 167 3.41 20.19 18.60
N VAL A 168 2.85 20.12 17.39
CA VAL A 168 3.36 19.24 16.32
C VAL A 168 4.84 19.48 16.08
N ILE A 169 5.26 20.75 15.99
CA ILE A 169 6.64 21.12 15.72
C ILE A 169 7.58 20.78 16.88
N ASP A 170 7.14 20.97 18.13
CA ASP A 170 7.95 20.63 19.31
C ASP A 170 8.17 19.12 19.41
N THR A 171 7.13 18.33 19.14
CA THR A 171 7.20 16.87 19.09
C THR A 171 8.24 16.41 18.05
N MET A 172 8.31 17.09 16.91
CA MET A 172 9.32 16.79 15.89
C MET A 172 10.73 17.17 16.31
N TYR A 173 10.90 18.34 16.94
CA TYR A 173 12.22 18.78 17.41
C TYR A 173 12.83 17.85 18.48
N GLU A 174 12.01 17.24 19.31
CA GLU A 174 12.50 16.25 20.26
C GLU A 174 13.04 14.99 19.57
N ALA A 175 12.42 14.58 18.47
CA ALA A 175 12.86 13.42 17.73
C ALA A 175 14.12 13.69 16.90
N VAL A 176 14.30 14.93 16.44
CA VAL A 176 15.44 15.34 15.56
C VAL A 176 16.03 16.68 16.04
N PRO A 177 16.68 16.73 17.20
CA PRO A 177 17.19 17.97 17.79
C PRO A 177 18.24 18.68 16.94
N ASP A 178 18.94 17.94 16.07
CA ASP A 178 19.99 18.48 15.20
C ASP A 178 19.45 19.04 13.87
N TRP A 179 18.13 18.91 13.62
CA TRP A 179 17.54 19.39 12.38
C TRP A 179 17.24 20.89 12.43
N THR A 180 17.45 21.53 11.29
CA THR A 180 17.07 22.94 11.11
C THR A 180 15.55 23.08 11.02
N GLN A 181 15.03 24.25 11.36
CA GLN A 181 13.61 24.57 11.24
C GLN A 181 13.06 24.30 9.83
N THR A 182 13.85 24.58 8.81
CA THR A 182 13.47 24.35 7.42
C THR A 182 13.30 22.85 7.12
N GLN A 183 14.19 22.01 7.63
CA GLN A 183 14.09 20.55 7.45
C GLN A 183 12.87 19.98 8.15
N VAL A 184 12.62 20.37 9.41
CA VAL A 184 11.45 19.94 10.17
C VAL A 184 10.15 20.36 9.47
N ARG A 185 10.06 21.63 9.05
CA ARG A 185 8.88 22.14 8.34
C ARG A 185 8.68 21.51 6.98
N SER A 186 9.76 21.22 6.26
CA SER A 186 9.69 20.52 4.97
C SER A 186 9.12 19.11 5.15
N LEU A 187 9.60 18.37 6.15
CA LEU A 187 9.08 17.05 6.47
C LEU A 187 7.61 17.12 6.90
N LEU A 188 7.26 18.01 7.83
CA LEU A 188 5.87 18.21 8.25
C LEU A 188 4.96 18.56 7.07
N GLY A 189 5.45 19.38 6.12
CA GLY A 189 4.76 19.68 4.87
C GLY A 189 4.51 18.43 4.04
N SER A 190 5.45 17.48 4.00
CA SER A 190 5.30 16.18 3.33
C SER A 190 4.18 15.33 3.94
N PHE A 191 3.92 15.50 5.24
CA PHE A 191 2.80 14.85 5.93
C PHE A 191 1.54 15.72 6.01
N CYS A 192 1.41 16.69 5.11
CA CYS A 192 0.25 17.59 5.03
C CYS A 192 0.03 18.48 6.27
N PHE A 193 1.08 18.75 7.05
CA PHE A 193 1.07 19.79 8.07
C PHE A 193 1.61 21.09 7.48
N SER A 194 0.73 22.05 7.21
CA SER A 194 1.10 23.34 6.59
C SER A 194 0.90 24.50 7.56
N ASN A 195 1.71 25.54 7.38
CA ASN A 195 1.58 26.85 8.03
C ASN A 195 1.26 26.79 9.54
N ASP A 196 0.04 27.15 9.93
CA ASP A 196 -0.38 27.25 11.32
C ASP A 196 -0.65 25.88 12.00
N THR A 197 -0.85 24.83 11.21
CA THR A 197 -1.11 23.48 11.75
C THR A 197 0.10 22.92 12.50
N VAL A 198 1.32 23.31 12.15
CA VAL A 198 2.53 22.87 12.85
C VAL A 198 2.63 23.39 14.28
N PHE A 199 1.94 24.49 14.60
CA PHE A 199 1.89 25.08 15.93
C PHE A 199 0.68 24.63 16.77
N LYS A 200 -0.20 23.79 16.19
CA LYS A 200 -1.31 23.21 16.97
C LYS A 200 -0.78 22.21 17.99
N GLU A 201 -1.40 22.20 19.15
CA GLU A 201 -1.20 21.13 20.14
C GLU A 201 -1.66 19.79 19.57
N VAL A 202 -0.91 18.73 19.81
CA VAL A 202 -1.23 17.37 19.38
C VAL A 202 -2.62 16.94 19.86
N GLY A 203 -3.02 17.38 21.06
CA GLY A 203 -4.34 17.13 21.62
C GLY A 203 -5.50 17.65 20.76
N LYS A 204 -5.28 18.73 19.99
CA LYS A 204 -6.28 19.37 19.11
C LYS A 204 -6.31 18.80 17.69
N LEU A 205 -5.43 17.85 17.37
CA LEU A 205 -5.39 17.19 16.09
C LEU A 205 -6.52 16.16 15.96
N SER A 206 -7.03 16.00 14.75
CA SER A 206 -7.91 14.87 14.40
C SER A 206 -7.15 13.54 14.49
N GLY A 207 -7.87 12.41 14.56
CA GLY A 207 -7.26 11.09 14.58
C GLY A 207 -6.32 10.85 13.41
N GLY A 208 -6.72 11.26 12.19
CA GLY A 208 -5.89 11.16 10.99
C GLY A 208 -4.64 12.04 11.01
N GLU A 209 -4.73 13.27 11.57
CA GLU A 209 -3.56 14.12 11.77
C GLU A 209 -2.58 13.51 12.80
N LYS A 210 -3.08 12.94 13.89
CA LYS A 210 -2.26 12.23 14.89
C LYS A 210 -1.55 11.02 14.28
N ALA A 211 -2.26 10.22 13.47
CA ALA A 211 -1.69 9.07 12.77
C ALA A 211 -0.57 9.50 11.80
N ARG A 212 -0.76 10.58 11.05
CA ARG A 212 0.28 11.14 10.16
C ARG A 212 1.51 11.63 10.96
N LEU A 213 1.30 12.28 12.10
CA LEU A 213 2.40 12.72 12.95
C LEU A 213 3.18 11.55 13.54
N ALA A 214 2.49 10.53 14.04
CA ALA A 214 3.11 9.32 14.57
C ALA A 214 3.91 8.59 13.48
N LEU A 215 3.37 8.50 12.27
CA LEU A 215 4.07 7.94 11.12
C LEU A 215 5.32 8.77 10.76
N ALA A 216 5.22 10.10 10.74
CA ALA A 216 6.35 10.98 10.48
C ALA A 216 7.48 10.78 11.50
N LEU A 217 7.15 10.67 12.79
CA LEU A 217 8.12 10.41 13.86
C LEU A 217 8.82 9.05 13.69
N MET A 218 8.06 7.99 13.40
CA MET A 218 8.63 6.67 13.18
C MET A 218 9.63 6.67 12.02
N LEU A 219 9.30 7.38 10.93
CA LEU A 219 10.13 7.43 9.73
C LEU A 219 11.42 8.24 9.89
N LEU A 220 11.57 8.99 10.98
CA LEU A 220 12.80 9.72 11.29
C LEU A 220 13.90 8.83 11.87
N THR A 221 13.52 7.72 12.47
CA THR A 221 14.48 6.80 13.08
C THR A 221 15.07 5.90 11.99
N PRO A 222 16.40 5.95 11.75
CA PRO A 222 17.03 5.03 10.82
C PRO A 222 16.80 3.59 11.26
N CYS A 223 16.13 2.81 10.42
CA CYS A 223 15.85 1.40 10.66
C CYS A 223 16.11 0.60 9.38
N ASN A 224 16.28 -0.71 9.50
CA ASN A 224 16.47 -1.61 8.36
C ASN A 224 15.42 -2.73 8.33
N LEU A 225 14.51 -2.74 9.30
CA LEU A 225 13.26 -3.47 9.30
C LEU A 225 12.12 -2.53 9.68
N LEU A 226 11.17 -2.35 8.77
CA LEU A 226 9.92 -1.63 9.04
C LEU A 226 8.81 -2.65 9.31
N VAL A 227 8.11 -2.48 10.43
CA VAL A 227 6.94 -3.28 10.76
C VAL A 227 5.75 -2.34 10.84
N LEU A 228 4.79 -2.49 9.93
CA LEU A 228 3.67 -1.57 9.75
C LEU A 228 2.34 -2.32 9.90
N ASP A 229 1.60 -2.01 10.96
CA ASP A 229 0.27 -2.57 11.22
C ASP A 229 -0.81 -1.55 10.87
N GLU A 230 -1.51 -1.77 9.75
CA GLU A 230 -2.56 -0.91 9.17
C GLU A 230 -2.13 0.56 8.98
N PRO A 231 -0.96 0.84 8.38
CA PRO A 231 -0.42 2.21 8.29
C PRO A 231 -1.26 3.13 7.40
N THR A 232 -2.10 2.55 6.54
CA THR A 232 -2.97 3.30 5.62
C THR A 232 -4.28 3.75 6.25
N ASN A 233 -4.61 3.26 7.44
CA ASN A 233 -5.79 3.69 8.16
C ASN A 233 -5.66 5.17 8.54
N HIS A 234 -6.71 5.93 8.30
CA HIS A 234 -6.78 7.38 8.59
C HIS A 234 -5.84 8.27 7.74
N LEU A 235 -5.10 7.72 6.76
CA LEU A 235 -4.36 8.52 5.81
C LEU A 235 -5.26 8.97 4.65
N ASP A 236 -5.09 10.23 4.26
CA ASP A 236 -5.68 10.74 3.02
C ASP A 236 -4.90 10.23 1.78
N ILE A 237 -5.45 10.45 0.60
CA ILE A 237 -4.86 9.96 -0.65
C ILE A 237 -3.42 10.44 -0.88
N PRO A 238 -3.08 11.74 -0.70
CA PRO A 238 -1.71 12.20 -0.86
C PRO A 238 -0.72 11.56 0.12
N ALA A 239 -1.11 11.38 1.40
CA ALA A 239 -0.26 10.75 2.40
C ALA A 239 -0.06 9.25 2.12
N LYS A 240 -1.08 8.54 1.61
CA LYS A 240 -0.93 7.16 1.16
C LYS A 240 0.06 7.03 0.00
N GLN A 241 -0.07 7.88 -1.02
CA GLN A 241 0.84 7.87 -2.16
C GLN A 241 2.29 8.14 -1.73
N MET A 242 2.50 9.11 -0.84
CA MET A 242 3.80 9.40 -0.29
C MET A 242 4.41 8.19 0.45
N LEU A 243 3.61 7.50 1.28
CA LEU A 243 4.05 6.31 2.00
C LEU A 243 4.38 5.16 1.02
N GLU A 244 3.56 4.95 -0.01
CA GLU A 244 3.81 3.96 -1.07
C GLU A 244 5.15 4.22 -1.75
N ASP A 245 5.37 5.45 -2.23
CA ASP A 245 6.59 5.83 -2.95
C ASP A 245 7.83 5.72 -2.05
N ALA A 246 7.71 6.10 -0.77
CA ALA A 246 8.78 5.95 0.21
C ALA A 246 9.12 4.47 0.44
N LEU A 247 8.13 3.59 0.62
CA LEU A 247 8.34 2.15 0.83
C LEU A 247 8.88 1.45 -0.41
N MET A 248 8.53 1.92 -1.60
CA MET A 248 9.12 1.40 -2.84
C MET A 248 10.61 1.73 -2.98
N ALA A 249 11.02 2.90 -2.49
CA ALA A 249 12.42 3.33 -2.49
C ALA A 249 13.22 2.81 -1.28
N TYR A 250 12.56 2.19 -0.30
CA TYR A 250 13.19 1.71 0.91
C TYR A 250 14.05 0.47 0.65
N GLU A 251 15.31 0.51 1.07
CA GLU A 251 16.29 -0.56 0.85
C GLU A 251 16.30 -1.64 1.95
N GLY A 252 15.64 -1.40 3.07
CA GLY A 252 15.48 -2.36 4.16
C GLY A 252 14.38 -3.38 3.90
N ALA A 253 14.12 -4.23 4.89
CA ALA A 253 12.97 -5.13 4.88
C ALA A 253 11.72 -4.45 5.45
N ALA A 254 10.53 -4.87 4.99
CA ALA A 254 9.26 -4.38 5.51
C ALA A 254 8.27 -5.53 5.73
N LEU A 255 7.63 -5.55 6.89
CA LEU A 255 6.52 -6.42 7.23
C LEU A 255 5.26 -5.57 7.32
N LEU A 256 4.24 -5.90 6.52
CA LEU A 256 3.07 -5.06 6.30
C LEU A 256 1.79 -5.83 6.61
N VAL A 257 0.93 -5.24 7.42
CA VAL A 257 -0.48 -5.64 7.52
C VAL A 257 -1.31 -4.49 6.98
N SER A 258 -2.13 -4.73 5.97
CA SER A 258 -3.06 -3.73 5.45
C SER A 258 -4.29 -4.37 4.82
N HIS A 259 -5.42 -3.69 4.88
CA HIS A 259 -6.63 -4.02 4.14
C HIS A 259 -6.72 -3.32 2.79
N ASP A 260 -5.81 -2.39 2.51
CA ASP A 260 -5.73 -1.67 1.24
C ASP A 260 -5.03 -2.53 0.18
N ARG A 261 -5.82 -3.14 -0.71
CA ARG A 261 -5.31 -4.02 -1.77
C ARG A 261 -4.39 -3.30 -2.74
N TYR A 262 -4.68 -2.02 -3.02
CA TYR A 262 -3.87 -1.23 -3.92
C TYR A 262 -2.49 -0.96 -3.30
N PHE A 263 -2.46 -0.56 -2.04
CA PHE A 263 -1.23 -0.38 -1.28
C PHE A 263 -0.38 -1.66 -1.27
N ILE A 264 -0.99 -2.82 -0.95
CA ILE A 264 -0.28 -4.11 -0.96
C ILE A 264 0.28 -4.41 -2.36
N SER A 265 -0.50 -4.22 -3.42
CA SER A 265 -0.08 -4.53 -4.80
C SER A 265 1.09 -3.66 -5.28
N ARG A 266 1.21 -2.43 -4.76
CA ARG A 266 2.29 -1.51 -5.08
C ARG A 266 3.58 -1.80 -4.33
N VAL A 267 3.46 -2.15 -3.05
CA VAL A 267 4.60 -2.17 -2.12
C VAL A 267 5.17 -3.57 -1.94
N ALA A 268 4.31 -4.60 -1.81
CA ALA A 268 4.75 -5.95 -1.46
C ALA A 268 5.38 -6.69 -2.64
N ASN A 269 6.50 -7.38 -2.37
CA ASN A 269 7.14 -8.32 -3.30
C ASN A 269 6.94 -9.79 -2.90
N ARG A 270 6.42 -10.05 -1.68
CA ARG A 270 6.05 -11.36 -1.17
C ARG A 270 4.73 -11.27 -0.39
N ILE A 271 3.87 -12.25 -0.54
CA ILE A 271 2.61 -12.35 0.20
C ILE A 271 2.65 -13.58 1.11
N VAL A 272 2.24 -13.42 2.35
CA VAL A 272 2.07 -14.50 3.31
C VAL A 272 0.61 -14.50 3.76
N GLU A 273 -0.10 -15.58 3.44
CA GLU A 273 -1.47 -15.77 3.86
C GLU A 273 -1.53 -16.53 5.18
N LEU A 274 -2.22 -15.94 6.15
CA LEU A 274 -2.56 -16.60 7.41
C LEU A 274 -3.86 -17.37 7.21
N ARG A 275 -3.78 -18.71 7.19
CA ARG A 275 -4.91 -19.60 6.95
C ARG A 275 -4.83 -20.83 7.81
N ASP A 276 -5.88 -21.10 8.58
CA ASP A 276 -6.06 -22.31 9.41
C ASP A 276 -4.88 -22.59 10.37
N GLY A 277 -4.23 -21.53 10.88
CA GLY A 277 -3.08 -21.61 11.79
C GLY A 277 -1.72 -21.75 11.10
N GLU A 278 -1.70 -21.79 9.77
CA GLU A 278 -0.47 -21.92 8.98
C GLU A 278 -0.12 -20.60 8.25
N LEU A 279 1.16 -20.43 7.93
CA LEU A 279 1.67 -19.36 7.08
C LEU A 279 1.94 -19.91 5.67
N VAL A 280 1.09 -19.56 4.72
CA VAL A 280 1.25 -19.97 3.32
C VAL A 280 1.94 -18.85 2.55
N MET A 281 3.16 -19.13 2.07
CA MET A 281 3.97 -18.15 1.37
C MET A 281 3.75 -18.18 -0.15
N TYR A 282 3.51 -17.01 -0.73
CA TYR A 282 3.46 -16.79 -2.18
C TYR A 282 4.65 -15.89 -2.57
N ARG A 283 5.60 -16.47 -3.33
CA ARG A 283 6.78 -15.74 -3.84
C ARG A 283 6.40 -14.99 -5.12
N GLY A 284 5.83 -13.82 -4.97
CA GLY A 284 5.34 -12.97 -6.05
C GLY A 284 4.55 -11.78 -5.48
N ASP A 285 4.10 -10.93 -6.38
CA ASP A 285 3.28 -9.78 -6.04
C ASP A 285 1.82 -10.17 -5.69
N TYR A 286 1.00 -9.18 -5.37
CA TYR A 286 -0.38 -9.41 -4.99
C TYR A 286 -1.23 -9.99 -6.16
N ASN A 287 -0.89 -9.71 -7.42
CA ASN A 287 -1.59 -10.26 -8.57
C ASN A 287 -1.33 -11.76 -8.70
N TYR A 288 -0.08 -12.17 -8.54
CA TYR A 288 0.29 -13.58 -8.50
C TYR A 288 -0.46 -14.35 -7.37
N TYR A 289 -0.56 -13.75 -6.19
CA TYR A 289 -1.38 -14.31 -5.10
C TYR A 289 -2.84 -14.48 -5.51
N LEU A 290 -3.46 -13.48 -6.15
CA LEU A 290 -4.86 -13.55 -6.59
C LEU A 290 -5.07 -14.66 -7.63
N GLU A 291 -4.18 -14.79 -8.61
CA GLU A 291 -4.23 -15.84 -9.62
C GLU A 291 -4.18 -17.23 -8.97
N LYS A 292 -3.23 -17.43 -8.02
CA LYS A 292 -3.13 -18.69 -7.29
C LYS A 292 -4.36 -19.00 -6.45
N LYS A 293 -4.97 -18.00 -5.84
CA LYS A 293 -6.23 -18.16 -5.09
C LYS A 293 -7.40 -18.52 -5.99
N GLU A 294 -7.46 -17.99 -7.21
CA GLU A 294 -8.48 -18.37 -8.18
C GLU A 294 -8.28 -19.81 -8.66
N GLU A 295 -7.05 -20.22 -8.94
CA GLU A 295 -6.72 -21.62 -9.28
C GLU A 295 -7.12 -22.58 -8.13
N GLU A 296 -6.76 -22.28 -6.88
CA GLU A 296 -7.12 -23.08 -5.71
C GLU A 296 -8.65 -23.21 -5.56
N ARG A 297 -9.38 -22.10 -5.72
CA ARG A 297 -10.85 -22.08 -5.64
C ARG A 297 -11.49 -22.87 -6.77
N ALA A 298 -10.97 -22.77 -7.98
CA ALA A 298 -11.46 -23.54 -9.11
C ALA A 298 -11.25 -25.04 -8.90
N ALA A 299 -10.04 -25.45 -8.46
CA ALA A 299 -9.74 -26.82 -8.15
C ALA A 299 -10.58 -27.40 -6.99
N ALA A 300 -10.86 -26.59 -5.96
CA ALA A 300 -11.71 -26.99 -4.85
C ALA A 300 -13.16 -27.23 -5.31
N LYS A 301 -13.72 -26.30 -6.12
CA LYS A 301 -15.06 -26.46 -6.69
C LYS A 301 -15.18 -27.71 -7.58
N GLU A 302 -14.16 -27.99 -8.39
CA GLU A 302 -14.16 -29.16 -9.26
C GLU A 302 -14.15 -30.47 -8.43
N LYS A 303 -13.35 -30.52 -7.36
CA LYS A 303 -13.34 -31.66 -6.43
C LYS A 303 -14.71 -31.85 -5.74
N GLU A 304 -15.34 -30.78 -5.30
CA GLU A 304 -16.64 -30.81 -4.67
C GLU A 304 -17.72 -31.33 -5.62
N LEU A 305 -17.73 -30.83 -6.85
CA LEU A 305 -18.64 -31.26 -7.91
C LEU A 305 -18.41 -32.74 -8.28
N ALA A 306 -17.17 -33.19 -8.32
CA ALA A 306 -16.83 -34.57 -8.59
C ALA A 306 -17.29 -35.49 -7.47
N ALA A 307 -17.09 -35.10 -6.19
CA ALA A 307 -17.58 -35.81 -5.02
C ALA A 307 -19.12 -35.93 -5.00
N GLU A 308 -19.82 -34.83 -5.31
CA GLU A 308 -21.27 -34.81 -5.38
C GLU A 308 -21.80 -35.73 -6.50
N ARG A 309 -21.16 -35.73 -7.68
CA ARG A 309 -21.51 -36.63 -8.79
C ARG A 309 -21.29 -38.10 -8.39
N GLU A 310 -20.21 -38.40 -7.69
CA GLU A 310 -19.92 -39.76 -7.22
C GLU A 310 -20.93 -40.22 -6.15
N ALA A 311 -21.28 -39.35 -5.20
CA ALA A 311 -22.31 -39.62 -4.19
C ALA A 311 -23.68 -39.90 -4.86
N LYS A 312 -24.09 -39.09 -5.83
CA LYS A 312 -25.33 -39.29 -6.61
C LYS A 312 -25.30 -40.65 -7.37
N ARG A 313 -24.15 -41.01 -7.96
CA ARG A 313 -23.96 -42.30 -8.64
C ARG A 313 -24.09 -43.48 -7.68
N LYS A 314 -23.48 -43.41 -6.49
CA LYS A 314 -23.60 -44.45 -5.44
C LYS A 314 -25.04 -44.61 -4.97
N ALA A 315 -25.71 -43.51 -4.67
CA ALA A 315 -27.14 -43.52 -4.26
C ALA A 315 -28.06 -44.11 -5.34
N ASN A 316 -27.84 -43.78 -6.62
CA ASN A 316 -28.63 -44.36 -7.71
C ASN A 316 -28.39 -45.87 -7.90
N LYS A 317 -27.12 -46.34 -7.77
CA LYS A 317 -26.80 -47.76 -7.81
C LYS A 317 -27.49 -48.54 -6.66
N GLU A 318 -27.52 -47.96 -5.45
CA GLU A 318 -28.22 -48.59 -4.29
C GLU A 318 -29.74 -48.66 -4.51
N LYS A 319 -30.34 -47.56 -5.01
CA LYS A 319 -31.78 -47.55 -5.39
C LYS A 319 -32.11 -48.60 -6.44
N GLN A 320 -31.20 -48.78 -7.43
CA GLN A 320 -31.39 -49.78 -8.49
C GLN A 320 -31.29 -51.18 -7.93
N LYS A 321 -30.26 -51.50 -7.10
CA LYS A 321 -30.12 -52.79 -6.41
C LYS A 321 -31.34 -53.11 -5.52
N ALA A 322 -31.86 -52.12 -4.78
CA ALA A 322 -33.03 -52.29 -3.95
C ALA A 322 -34.31 -52.58 -4.77
N ARG A 323 -34.47 -51.91 -5.95
CA ARG A 323 -35.57 -52.22 -6.88
C ARG A 323 -35.49 -53.60 -7.46
N ASP A 324 -34.28 -54.07 -7.87
CA ASP A 324 -34.09 -55.39 -8.43
C ASP A 324 -34.28 -56.49 -7.41
N ALA A 325 -33.86 -56.24 -6.15
CA ALA A 325 -34.08 -57.16 -5.03
C ALA A 325 -35.62 -57.25 -4.68
N ARG A 326 -36.35 -56.18 -4.76
CA ARG A 326 -37.84 -56.20 -4.57
C ARG A 326 -38.55 -56.94 -5.71
N ARG A 327 -38.09 -56.76 -6.97
CA ARG A 327 -38.63 -57.50 -8.13
C ARG A 327 -38.39 -59.02 -8.02
N LYS A 328 -37.19 -59.46 -7.52
CA LYS A 328 -36.88 -60.89 -7.32
C LYS A 328 -37.65 -61.53 -6.15
N LYS A 329 -38.15 -60.74 -5.19
CA LYS A 329 -38.99 -61.28 -4.09
C LYS A 329 -40.52 -61.35 -4.45
N ALA A 330 -40.93 -60.68 -5.52
CA ALA A 330 -42.32 -60.62 -5.95
C ALA A 330 -42.62 -61.57 -7.16
N ALA A 331 -41.61 -62.21 -7.71
CA ALA A 331 -41.67 -63.32 -8.67
C ALA A 331 -41.46 -64.65 -7.95
#